data_b532e6caae9979cf8236916fffdfa795
#
_entry.id   b532e6caae9979cf8236916fffdfa795
#
_cell.length_a   1.000
_cell.length_b   1.000
_cell.length_c   1.000
_cell.angle_alpha   90.00
_cell.angle_beta   90.00
_cell.angle_gamma   90.00
#
_symmetry.space_group_name_H-M   'P 1'
#
loop_
_entity.id
_entity.type
_entity.pdbx_description
1 polymer ?
#
loop_
_entity_poly.entity_id
_entity_poly.type
_entity_poly.pdbx_seq_one_letter_code
_entity_poly.pdbx_strand_id
1 'polypeptide(L)'
;MKISYAITVCNEFVEIQNLINFLLKHKRTEDEIIVLYDFKNGDEGIEEFLRSHSVNGEFSWFPGQFKNHFADWKNYLTLLCNGDYIFQIDADEIPHKILIEQLPTY
;
A
#
# COMPACT_ATOMS: atom_id res chain seq x y z
N MET A 1 14.87 10.57 -6.28
CA MET A 1 13.44 10.74 -5.95
C MET A 1 12.93 9.48 -5.29
N LYS A 2 12.27 9.64 -4.14
CA LYS A 2 11.69 8.52 -3.42
C LYS A 2 10.21 8.41 -3.78
N ILE A 3 9.74 7.19 -4.05
CA ILE A 3 8.35 6.92 -4.39
C ILE A 3 7.68 6.19 -3.22
N SER A 4 6.49 6.67 -2.83
CA SER A 4 5.64 5.97 -1.87
C SER A 4 4.54 5.23 -2.63
N TYR A 5 4.57 3.90 -2.56
CA TYR A 5 3.48 3.07 -3.09
C TYR A 5 2.43 2.97 -2.01
N ALA A 6 1.34 3.72 -2.18
CA ALA A 6 0.32 3.92 -1.17
C ALA A 6 -0.90 3.06 -1.48
N ILE A 7 -1.20 2.11 -0.61
CA ILE A 7 -2.21 1.08 -0.84
C ILE A 7 -3.35 1.23 0.15
N THR A 8 -4.59 1.18 -0.33
CA THR A 8 -5.76 1.02 0.54
C THR A 8 -6.25 -0.41 0.44
N VAL A 9 -6.58 -1.00 1.59
CA VAL A 9 -7.08 -2.38 1.67
C VAL A 9 -8.19 -2.49 2.70
N CYS A 10 -9.17 -3.32 2.42
CA CYS A 10 -10.28 -3.59 3.33
C CYS A 10 -10.43 -5.09 3.52
N ASN A 11 -10.98 -5.81 2.54
CA ASN A 11 -11.23 -7.24 2.62
C ASN A 11 -10.55 -8.05 1.50
N GLU A 12 -9.64 -7.42 0.76
CA GLU A 12 -8.95 -8.04 -0.36
C GLU A 12 -7.72 -8.83 0.12
N PHE A 13 -7.96 -9.97 0.77
CA PHE A 13 -6.89 -10.77 1.40
C PHE A 13 -5.87 -11.30 0.40
N VAL A 14 -6.35 -11.99 -0.65
CA VAL A 14 -5.44 -12.56 -1.66
C VAL A 14 -4.80 -11.45 -2.47
N GLU A 15 -5.59 -10.45 -2.82
CA GLU A 15 -5.15 -9.33 -3.66
C GLU A 15 -4.05 -8.54 -2.97
N ILE A 16 -4.17 -8.25 -1.66
CA ILE A 16 -3.14 -7.49 -0.96
C ILE A 16 -1.82 -8.26 -0.86
N GLN A 17 -1.88 -9.56 -0.66
CA GLN A 17 -0.67 -10.39 -0.63
C GLN A 17 0.03 -10.36 -1.98
N ASN A 18 -0.71 -10.52 -3.06
CA ASN A 18 -0.16 -10.51 -4.41
C ASN A 18 0.44 -9.15 -4.75
N LEU A 19 -0.25 -8.07 -4.39
CA LEU A 19 0.22 -6.72 -4.68
C LEU A 19 1.51 -6.40 -3.92
N ILE A 20 1.56 -6.71 -2.63
CA ILE A 20 2.77 -6.46 -1.83
C ILE A 20 3.94 -7.26 -2.37
N ASN A 21 3.74 -8.54 -2.67
CA ASN A 21 4.80 -9.37 -3.23
C ASN A 21 5.29 -8.84 -4.57
N PHE A 22 4.37 -8.38 -5.42
CA PHE A 22 4.71 -7.77 -6.71
C PHE A 22 5.56 -6.51 -6.51
N LEU A 23 5.16 -5.63 -5.60
CA LEU A 23 5.88 -4.38 -5.36
C LEU A 23 7.26 -4.64 -4.75
N LEU A 24 7.38 -5.57 -3.82
CA LEU A 24 8.66 -5.93 -3.22
C LEU A 24 9.64 -6.47 -4.26
N LYS A 25 9.13 -7.15 -5.26
CA LYS A 25 9.97 -7.71 -6.33
C LYS A 25 10.46 -6.64 -7.31
N HIS A 26 9.68 -5.59 -7.54
CA HIS A 26 9.93 -4.66 -8.64
C HIS A 26 10.28 -3.23 -8.21
N LYS A 27 10.01 -2.84 -6.97
CA LYS A 27 10.34 -1.48 -6.53
C LYS A 27 11.83 -1.33 -6.22
N ARG A 28 12.30 -0.09 -6.19
CA ARG A 28 13.67 0.21 -5.75
C ARG A 28 13.77 0.13 -4.23
N THR A 29 15.00 -0.06 -3.71
CA THR A 29 15.23 -0.15 -2.27
C THR A 29 14.91 1.16 -1.53
N GLU A 30 15.10 2.30 -2.19
CA GLU A 30 14.81 3.61 -1.58
C GLU A 30 13.32 3.93 -1.52
N ASP A 31 12.50 3.21 -2.27
CA ASP A 31 11.05 3.44 -2.29
C ASP A 31 10.37 2.71 -1.13
N GLU A 32 9.24 3.25 -0.69
CA GLU A 32 8.49 2.68 0.42
C GLU A 32 7.13 2.16 -0.01
N ILE A 33 6.59 1.23 0.79
CA ILE A 33 5.22 0.75 0.64
C ILE A 33 4.47 1.14 1.90
N ILE A 34 3.38 1.88 1.75
CA ILE A 34 2.53 2.31 2.85
C ILE A 34 1.13 1.73 2.64
N VAL A 35 0.63 1.00 3.64
CA VAL A 35 -0.68 0.35 3.57
C VAL A 35 -1.63 0.98 4.57
N LEU A 36 -2.78 1.43 4.12
CA LEU A 36 -3.86 1.90 4.98
C LEU A 36 -4.97 0.85 5.00
N TYR A 37 -5.20 0.26 6.16
CA TYR A 37 -6.13 -0.84 6.35
C TYR A 37 -7.40 -0.36 7.05
N ASP A 38 -8.57 -0.60 6.42
CA ASP A 38 -9.87 -0.31 7.03
C ASP A 38 -10.21 -1.45 8.01
N PHE A 39 -9.87 -1.26 9.28
CA PHE A 39 -10.02 -2.30 10.28
C PHE A 39 -11.48 -2.59 10.63
N LYS A 40 -12.37 -1.62 10.44
CA LYS A 40 -13.78 -1.78 10.81
C LYS A 40 -14.54 -2.68 9.83
N ASN A 41 -14.23 -2.55 8.55
CA ASN A 41 -14.90 -3.32 7.48
C ASN A 41 -14.03 -4.43 6.93
N GLY A 42 -12.84 -4.61 7.49
CA GLY A 42 -11.85 -5.51 6.96
C GLY A 42 -11.95 -6.93 7.49
N ASP A 43 -10.99 -7.74 7.04
CA ASP A 43 -10.87 -9.15 7.36
C ASP A 43 -9.74 -9.33 8.38
N GLU A 44 -9.99 -10.10 9.44
CA GLU A 44 -8.97 -10.36 10.48
C GLU A 44 -7.71 -10.99 9.91
N GLY A 45 -7.85 -11.82 8.87
CA GLY A 45 -6.69 -12.42 8.22
C GLY A 45 -5.77 -11.40 7.60
N ILE A 46 -6.32 -10.29 7.08
CA ILE A 46 -5.52 -9.20 6.53
C ILE A 46 -4.71 -8.53 7.63
N GLU A 47 -5.32 -8.23 8.77
CA GLU A 47 -4.60 -7.60 9.87
C GLU A 47 -3.45 -8.48 10.35
N GLU A 48 -3.69 -9.78 10.49
CA GLU A 48 -2.65 -10.72 10.88
C GLU A 48 -1.52 -10.78 9.86
N PHE A 49 -1.85 -10.81 8.58
CA PHE A 49 -0.86 -10.79 7.50
C PHE A 49 -0.01 -9.53 7.57
N LEU A 50 -0.64 -8.37 7.69
CA LEU A 50 0.08 -7.09 7.74
C LEU A 50 1.00 -7.02 8.96
N ARG A 51 0.50 -7.45 10.11
CA ARG A 51 1.27 -7.42 11.35
C ARG A 51 2.47 -8.35 11.28
N SER A 52 2.27 -9.55 10.77
CA SER A 52 3.33 -10.56 10.71
C SER A 52 4.42 -10.20 9.73
N HIS A 53 4.07 -9.67 8.56
CA HIS A 53 5.03 -9.41 7.49
C HIS A 53 5.72 -8.05 7.64
N SER A 54 5.09 -7.08 8.29
CA SER A 54 5.70 -5.76 8.46
C SER A 54 6.86 -5.76 9.46
N VAL A 55 6.98 -6.78 10.30
CA VAL A 55 8.10 -6.86 11.26
C VAL A 55 9.45 -6.98 10.57
N ASN A 56 9.47 -7.41 9.31
CA ASN A 56 10.70 -7.50 8.53
C ASN A 56 11.12 -6.15 7.93
N GLY A 57 10.34 -5.09 8.13
CA GLY A 57 10.65 -3.78 7.60
C GLY A 57 10.38 -3.61 6.11
N GLU A 58 9.69 -4.56 5.49
CA GLU A 58 9.44 -4.53 4.05
C GLU A 58 8.38 -3.50 3.66
N PHE A 59 7.45 -3.21 4.56
CA PHE A 59 6.44 -2.19 4.36
C PHE A 59 5.94 -1.70 5.73
N SER A 60 5.22 -0.56 5.70
CA SER A 60 4.55 -0.03 6.88
C SER A 60 3.04 -0.05 6.66
N TRP A 61 2.29 -0.29 7.74
CA TRP A 61 0.84 -0.30 7.63
C TRP A 61 0.22 0.46 8.80
N PHE A 62 -0.96 1.01 8.55
CA PHE A 62 -1.67 1.81 9.54
C PHE A 62 -3.15 1.43 9.53
N PRO A 63 -3.76 1.23 10.69
CA PRO A 63 -5.20 1.01 10.76
C PRO A 63 -5.93 2.34 10.63
N GLY A 64 -7.10 2.31 10.00
CA GLY A 64 -7.96 3.47 9.90
C GLY A 64 -9.40 3.02 9.74
N GLN A 65 -10.33 3.96 9.85
CA GLN A 65 -11.75 3.69 9.68
C GLN A 65 -12.29 4.51 8.52
N PHE A 66 -12.73 3.83 7.47
CA PHE A 66 -13.37 4.51 6.34
C PHE A 66 -14.76 4.99 6.75
N LYS A 67 -15.01 6.29 6.57
CA LYS A 67 -16.26 6.94 6.99
C LYS A 67 -17.06 7.47 5.79
N ASN A 68 -17.09 6.74 4.70
CA ASN A 68 -17.84 7.05 3.49
C ASN A 68 -17.40 8.32 2.74
N HIS A 69 -16.16 8.78 2.97
CA HIS A 69 -15.59 9.94 2.28
C HIS A 69 -14.27 9.53 1.64
N PHE A 70 -14.32 9.15 0.36
CA PHE A 70 -13.13 8.68 -0.36
C PHE A 70 -12.01 9.72 -0.38
N ALA A 71 -12.37 10.99 -0.58
CA ALA A 71 -11.35 12.05 -0.60
C ALA A 71 -10.59 12.13 0.71
N ASP A 72 -11.31 12.07 1.84
CA ASP A 72 -10.68 12.11 3.16
C ASP A 72 -9.82 10.88 3.41
N TRP A 73 -10.29 9.72 2.97
CA TRP A 73 -9.55 8.45 3.10
C TRP A 73 -8.24 8.49 2.34
N LYS A 74 -8.29 8.94 1.09
CA LYS A 74 -7.10 9.06 0.25
C LYS A 74 -6.15 10.15 0.75
N ASN A 75 -6.69 11.25 1.26
CA ASN A 75 -5.87 12.32 1.85
C ASN A 75 -5.15 11.84 3.10
N TYR A 76 -5.81 11.04 3.93
CA TYR A 76 -5.18 10.46 5.10
C TYR A 76 -4.02 9.55 4.71
N LEU A 77 -4.24 8.70 3.70
CA LEU A 77 -3.17 7.85 3.17
C LEU A 77 -1.98 8.68 2.70
N THR A 78 -2.24 9.77 1.98
CA THR A 78 -1.20 10.66 1.49
C THR A 78 -0.36 11.24 2.63
N LEU A 79 -1.00 11.61 3.75
CA LEU A 79 -0.32 12.17 4.91
C LEU A 79 0.62 11.16 5.57
N LEU A 80 0.39 9.87 5.40
CA LEU A 80 1.25 8.83 5.96
C LEU A 80 2.50 8.57 5.13
N CYS A 81 2.54 9.08 3.90
CA CYS A 81 3.63 8.80 2.96
C CYS A 81 4.75 9.83 3.10
N ASN A 82 6.00 9.38 2.89
CA ASN A 82 7.19 10.20 3.02
C ASN A 82 7.93 10.41 1.69
N GLY A 83 7.43 9.83 0.60
CA GLY A 83 8.09 9.94 -0.70
C GLY A 83 7.84 11.27 -1.38
N ASP A 84 8.68 11.56 -2.37
CA ASP A 84 8.53 12.76 -3.21
C ASP A 84 7.38 12.60 -4.19
N TYR A 85 7.10 11.38 -4.60
CA TYR A 85 5.99 11.02 -5.49
C TYR A 85 5.16 9.94 -4.79
N ILE A 86 3.84 10.09 -4.83
CA ILE A 86 2.91 9.13 -4.21
C ILE A 86 2.11 8.44 -5.30
N PHE A 87 2.27 7.13 -5.40
CA PHE A 87 1.54 6.30 -6.35
C PHE A 87 0.47 5.53 -5.59
N GLN A 88 -0.78 5.95 -5.73
CA GLN A 88 -1.91 5.33 -5.02
C GLN A 88 -2.43 4.13 -5.80
N ILE A 89 -2.58 3.01 -5.09
CA ILE A 89 -3.01 1.73 -5.68
C ILE A 89 -4.08 1.13 -4.77
N ASP A 90 -5.19 0.68 -5.34
CA ASP A 90 -6.15 -0.11 -4.60
C ASP A 90 -5.66 -1.57 -4.53
N ALA A 91 -5.99 -2.28 -3.45
CA ALA A 91 -5.46 -3.61 -3.21
C ALA A 91 -5.78 -4.62 -4.32
N ASP A 92 -6.87 -4.42 -5.04
CA ASP A 92 -7.28 -5.30 -6.15
C ASP A 92 -6.64 -4.95 -7.48
N GLU A 93 -5.80 -3.91 -7.52
CA GLU A 93 -5.08 -3.51 -8.72
C GLU A 93 -3.65 -4.06 -8.69
N ILE A 94 -3.17 -4.52 -9.84
CA ILE A 94 -1.77 -4.92 -9.98
C ILE A 94 -1.16 -4.06 -11.08
N PRO A 95 -0.24 -3.14 -10.73
CA PRO A 95 0.40 -2.30 -11.75
C PRO A 95 1.21 -3.14 -12.71
N HIS A 96 1.33 -2.65 -13.93
CA HIS A 96 2.18 -3.33 -14.90
C HIS A 96 3.64 -3.26 -14.45
N LYS A 97 4.35 -4.36 -14.56
CA LYS A 97 5.76 -4.47 -14.15
C LYS A 97 6.63 -3.37 -14.74
N ILE A 98 6.48 -3.12 -16.04
CA ILE A 98 7.28 -2.12 -16.74
C ILE A 98 7.02 -0.74 -16.19
N LEU A 99 5.76 -0.41 -15.86
CA LEU A 99 5.41 0.87 -15.27
C LEU A 99 6.11 1.08 -13.94
N ILE A 100 6.12 0.07 -13.07
CA ILE A 100 6.77 0.17 -11.77
C ILE A 100 8.27 0.38 -11.94
N GLU A 101 8.91 -0.37 -12.81
CA GLU A 101 10.36 -0.27 -13.02
C GLU A 101 10.78 1.06 -13.67
N GLN A 102 9.92 1.64 -14.51
CA GLN A 102 10.20 2.90 -15.21
C GLN A 102 9.70 4.14 -14.48
N LEU A 103 8.83 3.98 -13.49
CA LEU A 103 8.21 5.09 -12.79
C LEU A 103 9.22 6.12 -12.27
N PRO A 104 10.37 5.72 -11.71
CA PRO A 104 11.34 6.67 -11.21
C PRO A 104 11.99 7.57 -12.26
N THR A 105 11.85 7.25 -13.54
CA THR A 105 12.44 8.04 -14.62
C THR A 105 11.50 9.09 -15.20
N TYR A 106 10.26 9.10 -14.79
CA TYR A 106 9.28 10.07 -15.29
C TYR A 106 9.30 11.40 -14.53
#